data_8e7d3ec41706a5f1a2d498761217fd6b
#
_entry.id   8e7d3ec41706a5f1a2d498761217fd6b
#
_cell.length_a   1.000
_cell.length_b   1.000
_cell.length_c   1.000
_cell.angle_alpha   90.00
_cell.angle_beta   90.00
_cell.angle_gamma   90.00
#
_symmetry.space_group_name_H-M   'P 1'
#
loop_
_entity.id
_entity.type
_entity.pdbx_description
1 polymer ?
#
loop_
_entity_poly.entity_id
_entity_poly.type
_entity_poly.pdbx_seq_one_letter_code
_entity_poly.pdbx_strand_id
1 'polypeptide(L)'
;MAIKKKVDQLVKKYGTSDPLKIAKDMGIEIIYENLGKSLGYFSSIYRTFIIHINEYIPYKKQLYRIAHELVHVVLHPDENTAFLKANTFCLTDKNEVEANMFAIELLFSNKKYKNLSFHQAIEDYGMPKQLLIKFFYD
;
A
#
# COMPACT_ATOMS: atom_id res chain seq x y z
N MET A 1 -16.39 2.22 10.57
CA MET A 1 -15.43 1.20 10.13
C MET A 1 -14.05 1.49 10.67
N ALA A 2 -13.42 0.50 11.26
CA ALA A 2 -12.11 0.68 11.88
C ALA A 2 -11.03 1.12 10.88
N ILE A 3 -11.03 0.53 9.69
CA ILE A 3 -10.03 0.87 8.68
C ILE A 3 -10.17 2.32 8.20
N LYS A 4 -11.39 2.73 7.88
CA LYS A 4 -11.63 4.10 7.43
C LYS A 4 -11.21 5.11 8.50
N LYS A 5 -11.49 4.82 9.74
CA LYS A 5 -11.10 5.69 10.86
C LYS A 5 -9.58 5.79 10.96
N LYS A 6 -8.87 4.67 10.80
CA LYS A 6 -7.41 4.67 10.83
C LYS A 6 -6.82 5.47 9.67
N VAL A 7 -7.42 5.35 8.47
CA VAL A 7 -7.02 6.14 7.31
C VAL A 7 -7.21 7.63 7.59
N ASP A 8 -8.37 8.00 8.11
CA ASP A 8 -8.66 9.40 8.43
C ASP A 8 -7.67 9.97 9.45
N GLN A 9 -7.29 9.16 10.45
CA GLN A 9 -6.30 9.56 11.44
C GLN A 9 -4.93 9.79 10.80
N LEU A 10 -4.53 8.90 9.90
CA LEU A 10 -3.24 9.02 9.19
C LEU A 10 -3.22 10.28 8.32
N VAL A 11 -4.28 10.50 7.55
CA VAL A 11 -4.40 11.67 6.69
C VAL A 11 -4.36 12.95 7.53
N LYS A 12 -5.06 12.96 8.65
CA LYS A 12 -5.06 14.11 9.54
C LYS A 12 -3.67 14.39 10.11
N LYS A 13 -2.96 13.33 10.51
CA LYS A 13 -1.63 13.45 11.11
C LYS A 13 -0.62 14.08 10.14
N TYR A 14 -0.66 13.67 8.88
CA TYR A 14 0.34 14.12 7.90
C TYR A 14 -0.18 15.22 6.96
N GLY A 15 -1.45 15.56 7.06
CA GLY A 15 -2.03 16.64 6.26
C GLY A 15 -2.18 16.32 4.78
N THR A 16 -2.14 15.04 4.42
CA THR A 16 -2.22 14.61 3.03
C THR A 16 -2.67 13.14 2.96
N SER A 17 -3.25 12.76 1.83
CA SER A 17 -3.54 11.36 1.52
C SER A 17 -2.60 10.80 0.45
N ASP A 18 -1.56 11.54 0.07
CA ASP A 18 -0.57 11.09 -0.89
C ASP A 18 0.41 10.14 -0.20
N PRO A 19 0.44 8.85 -0.58
CA PRO A 19 1.32 7.90 0.09
C PRO A 19 2.80 8.23 -0.06
N LEU A 20 3.21 8.85 -1.17
CA LEU A 20 4.61 9.25 -1.36
C LEU A 20 5.00 10.33 -0.36
N LYS A 21 4.12 11.29 -0.14
CA LYS A 21 4.39 12.38 0.79
C LYS A 21 4.37 11.89 2.23
N ILE A 22 3.43 11.02 2.56
CA ILE A 22 3.37 10.44 3.91
C ILE A 22 4.65 9.65 4.19
N ALA A 23 5.09 8.82 3.25
CA ALA A 23 6.32 8.04 3.40
C ALA A 23 7.52 8.97 3.63
N LYS A 24 7.62 10.02 2.84
CA LYS A 24 8.71 11.00 2.98
C LYS A 24 8.68 11.65 4.36
N ASP A 25 7.50 12.08 4.80
CA ASP A 25 7.35 12.75 6.10
C ASP A 25 7.66 11.81 7.26
N MET A 26 7.49 10.49 7.06
CA MET A 26 7.85 9.48 8.05
C MET A 26 9.33 9.11 8.01
N GLY A 27 10.10 9.66 7.07
CA GLY A 27 11.50 9.31 6.91
C GLY A 27 11.72 7.97 6.23
N ILE A 28 10.74 7.46 5.51
CA ILE A 28 10.84 6.21 4.77
C ILE A 28 11.47 6.48 3.40
N GLU A 29 12.53 5.76 3.08
CA GLU A 29 13.16 5.85 1.77
C GLU A 29 12.45 4.90 0.80
N ILE A 30 12.27 5.33 -0.44
CA ILE A 30 11.68 4.51 -1.49
C ILE A 30 12.74 4.28 -2.55
N ILE A 31 13.05 3.00 -2.81
CA ILE A 31 14.07 2.61 -3.78
C ILE A 31 13.39 1.84 -4.91
N TYR A 32 13.68 2.25 -6.15
CA TYR A 32 13.17 1.61 -7.35
C TYR A 32 14.26 0.73 -7.94
N GLU A 33 13.96 -0.55 -8.10
CA GLU A 33 14.96 -1.52 -8.58
C GLU A 33 14.28 -2.71 -9.26
N ASN A 34 15.07 -3.54 -9.92
CA ASN A 34 14.56 -4.75 -10.55
C ASN A 34 14.27 -5.80 -9.48
N LEU A 35 13.02 -6.09 -9.24
CA LEU A 35 12.61 -7.09 -8.24
C LEU A 35 12.08 -8.38 -8.88
N GLY A 36 12.33 -8.58 -10.17
CA GLY A 36 11.86 -9.77 -10.86
C GLY A 36 10.35 -9.88 -10.84
N LYS A 37 9.83 -10.92 -10.22
CA LYS A 37 8.38 -11.15 -10.12
C LYS A 37 7.72 -10.44 -8.95
N SER A 38 8.49 -9.89 -8.03
CA SER A 38 7.94 -9.15 -6.89
C SER A 38 7.53 -7.75 -7.31
N LEU A 39 6.41 -7.28 -6.79
CA LEU A 39 5.96 -5.91 -7.02
C LEU A 39 6.67 -4.93 -6.09
N GLY A 40 6.93 -5.35 -4.86
CA GLY A 40 7.58 -4.53 -3.86
C GLY A 40 7.53 -5.17 -2.49
N TYR A 41 8.31 -4.61 -1.58
CA TYR A 41 8.35 -5.04 -0.18
C TYR A 41 8.97 -3.92 0.65
N PHE A 42 8.88 -4.03 1.98
CA PHE A 42 9.66 -3.12 2.82
C PHE A 42 10.68 -3.89 3.65
N SER A 43 11.76 -3.22 3.98
CA SER A 43 12.79 -3.75 4.87
C SER A 43 13.05 -2.73 5.98
N SER A 44 13.61 -3.21 7.08
CA SER A 44 13.90 -2.36 8.23
C SER A 44 15.29 -2.69 8.74
N ILE A 45 16.12 -1.65 8.93
CA ILE A 45 17.45 -1.76 9.49
C ILE A 45 17.59 -0.65 10.52
N TYR A 46 17.80 -1.02 11.79
CA TYR A 46 17.99 -0.04 12.87
C TYR A 46 16.90 1.03 12.91
N ARG A 47 15.62 0.60 12.80
CA ARG A 47 14.46 1.49 12.82
C ARG A 47 14.35 2.40 11.59
N THR A 48 15.16 2.17 10.59
CA THR A 48 15.04 2.85 9.30
C THR A 48 14.28 1.94 8.35
N PHE A 49 13.19 2.46 7.78
CA PHE A 49 12.36 1.69 6.87
C PHE A 49 12.67 2.08 5.43
N ILE A 50 12.74 1.07 4.57
CA ILE A 50 12.95 1.25 3.14
C ILE A 50 11.86 0.49 2.41
N ILE A 51 11.15 1.18 1.51
CA ILE A 51 10.19 0.54 0.62
C ILE A 51 10.89 0.30 -0.71
N HIS A 52 10.91 -0.96 -1.14
CA HIS A 52 11.52 -1.37 -2.40
C HIS A 52 10.41 -1.60 -3.41
N ILE A 53 10.49 -0.94 -4.56
CA ILE A 53 9.45 -1.00 -5.60
C ILE A 53 10.08 -1.46 -6.90
N ASN A 54 9.39 -2.36 -7.59
CA ASN A 54 9.86 -2.85 -8.90
C ASN A 54 9.78 -1.72 -9.92
N GLU A 55 10.93 -1.33 -10.47
CA GLU A 55 11.01 -0.23 -11.43
C GLU A 55 10.37 -0.58 -12.78
N TYR A 56 10.15 -1.86 -13.05
CA TYR A 56 9.64 -2.33 -14.35
C TYR A 56 8.12 -2.48 -14.41
N ILE A 57 7.40 -2.16 -13.34
CA ILE A 57 5.93 -2.17 -13.40
C ILE A 57 5.43 -0.75 -13.68
N PRO A 58 4.22 -0.61 -14.26
CA PRO A 58 3.66 0.70 -14.58
C PRO A 58 3.55 1.60 -13.35
N TYR A 59 3.69 2.90 -13.55
CA TYR A 59 3.67 3.88 -12.46
C TYR A 59 2.44 3.75 -11.57
N LYS A 60 1.26 3.55 -12.15
CA LYS A 60 0.03 3.43 -11.36
C LYS A 60 0.07 2.22 -10.43
N LYS A 61 0.65 1.12 -10.90
CA LYS A 61 0.83 -0.07 -10.06
C LYS A 61 1.89 0.16 -8.97
N GLN A 62 2.93 0.91 -9.30
CA GLN A 62 3.92 1.32 -8.30
C GLN A 62 3.25 2.12 -7.19
N LEU A 63 2.37 3.04 -7.55
CA LEU A 63 1.69 3.90 -6.58
C LEU A 63 0.87 3.08 -5.57
N TYR A 64 0.06 2.16 -6.09
CA TYR A 64 -0.73 1.31 -5.21
C TYR A 64 0.18 0.45 -4.32
N ARG A 65 1.26 -0.08 -4.89
CA ARG A 65 2.18 -0.90 -4.12
C ARG A 65 2.89 -0.10 -3.03
N ILE A 66 3.27 1.13 -3.31
CA ILE A 66 3.86 2.01 -2.30
C ILE A 66 2.86 2.23 -1.16
N ALA A 67 1.60 2.50 -1.49
CA ALA A 67 0.56 2.65 -0.47
C ALA A 67 0.42 1.38 0.38
N HIS A 68 0.45 0.22 -0.25
CA HIS A 68 0.35 -1.07 0.43
C HIS A 68 1.51 -1.29 1.41
N GLU A 69 2.74 -1.05 0.96
CA GLU A 69 3.92 -1.24 1.82
C GLU A 69 3.99 -0.19 2.93
N LEU A 70 3.58 1.05 2.63
CA LEU A 70 3.49 2.09 3.64
C LEU A 70 2.57 1.66 4.78
N VAL A 71 1.43 1.08 4.43
CA VAL A 71 0.47 0.62 5.43
C VAL A 71 1.07 -0.47 6.32
N HIS A 72 1.85 -1.38 5.74
CA HIS A 72 2.54 -2.39 6.55
C HIS A 72 3.48 -1.74 7.57
N VAL A 73 4.22 -0.71 7.15
CA VAL A 73 5.09 0.02 8.08
C VAL A 73 4.28 0.67 9.20
N VAL A 74 3.12 1.24 8.86
CA VAL A 74 2.27 1.93 9.83
C VAL A 74 1.60 0.96 10.81
N LEU A 75 1.04 -0.13 10.29
CA LEU A 75 0.23 -1.06 11.10
C LEU A 75 1.04 -2.23 11.67
N HIS A 76 2.06 -2.65 10.94
CA HIS A 76 2.81 -3.86 11.27
C HIS A 76 4.32 -3.63 11.14
N PRO A 77 4.87 -2.65 11.89
CA PRO A 77 6.28 -2.26 11.70
C PRO A 77 7.28 -3.36 12.03
N ASP A 78 6.87 -4.35 12.82
CA ASP A 78 7.75 -5.46 13.20
C ASP A 78 7.77 -6.58 12.16
N GLU A 79 6.92 -6.52 11.14
CA GLU A 79 6.91 -7.53 10.10
C GLU A 79 8.01 -7.27 9.08
N ASN A 80 8.59 -8.37 8.56
CA ASN A 80 9.51 -8.31 7.45
C ASN A 80 8.78 -8.80 6.21
N THR A 81 8.23 -7.89 5.43
CA THR A 81 7.41 -8.27 4.27
C THR A 81 8.24 -8.95 3.19
N ALA A 82 9.54 -8.70 3.13
CA ALA A 82 10.42 -9.41 2.20
C ALA A 82 10.43 -10.91 2.52
N PHE A 83 10.57 -11.26 3.80
CA PHE A 83 10.55 -12.64 4.25
C PHE A 83 9.19 -13.28 4.00
N LEU A 84 8.11 -12.58 4.34
CA LEU A 84 6.76 -13.10 4.16
C LEU A 84 6.46 -13.39 2.71
N LYS A 85 6.88 -12.54 1.78
CA LYS A 85 6.62 -12.74 0.36
C LYS A 85 7.44 -13.88 -0.22
N ALA A 86 8.64 -14.09 0.28
CA ALA A 86 9.45 -15.18 -0.17
C ALA A 86 8.92 -16.54 0.28
N ASN A 87 8.23 -16.58 1.42
CA ASN A 87 7.80 -17.84 2.06
C ASN A 87 6.31 -18.07 2.02
N THR A 88 5.50 -17.01 1.95
CA THR A 88 4.05 -17.14 1.99
C THR A 88 3.42 -16.14 1.03
N PHE A 89 2.75 -16.66 0.04
CA PHE A 89 1.92 -15.83 -0.80
C PHE A 89 0.47 -16.17 -0.47
N CYS A 90 -0.09 -15.50 0.54
CA CYS A 90 -1.42 -15.81 0.98
C CYS A 90 -2.29 -14.56 1.04
N LEU A 91 -3.24 -14.46 0.09
CA LEU A 91 -4.18 -13.35 0.04
C LEU A 91 -5.15 -13.36 1.21
N THR A 92 -5.22 -14.47 1.94
CA THR A 92 -6.10 -14.60 3.10
C THR A 92 -5.41 -14.24 4.40
N ASP A 93 -4.11 -13.94 4.36
CA ASP A 93 -3.42 -13.48 5.56
C ASP A 93 -4.09 -12.20 6.05
N LYS A 94 -4.44 -12.20 7.33
CA LYS A 94 -5.19 -11.09 7.92
C LYS A 94 -4.47 -9.75 7.75
N ASN A 95 -3.16 -9.73 7.94
CA ASN A 95 -2.40 -8.49 7.83
C ASN A 95 -2.32 -8.01 6.38
N GLU A 96 -2.22 -8.94 5.42
CA GLU A 96 -2.24 -8.59 4.00
C GLU A 96 -3.60 -8.03 3.60
N VAL A 97 -4.67 -8.64 4.04
CA VAL A 97 -6.02 -8.16 3.76
C VAL A 97 -6.20 -6.75 4.33
N GLU A 98 -5.81 -6.57 5.57
CA GLU A 98 -5.91 -5.27 6.24
C GLU A 98 -5.10 -4.21 5.50
N ALA A 99 -3.87 -4.54 5.11
CA ALA A 99 -3.01 -3.60 4.38
C ALA A 99 -3.62 -3.21 3.04
N ASN A 100 -4.18 -4.18 2.31
CA ASN A 100 -4.84 -3.89 1.04
C ASN A 100 -6.06 -3.00 1.22
N MET A 101 -6.91 -3.30 2.21
CA MET A 101 -8.10 -2.49 2.47
C MET A 101 -7.73 -1.05 2.84
N PHE A 102 -6.71 -0.91 3.69
CA PHE A 102 -6.23 0.41 4.10
C PHE A 102 -5.67 1.19 2.91
N ALA A 103 -4.87 0.52 2.06
CA ALA A 103 -4.28 1.18 0.88
C ALA A 103 -5.37 1.64 -0.09
N ILE A 104 -6.39 0.82 -0.31
CA ILE A 104 -7.53 1.19 -1.15
C ILE A 104 -8.23 2.43 -0.58
N GLU A 105 -8.56 2.40 0.71
CA GLU A 105 -9.20 3.55 1.35
C GLU A 105 -8.35 4.81 1.27
N LEU A 106 -7.04 4.67 1.50
CA LEU A 106 -6.13 5.80 1.46
C LEU A 106 -6.11 6.45 0.08
N LEU A 107 -5.99 5.65 -0.99
CA LEU A 107 -5.96 6.20 -2.33
C LEU A 107 -7.29 6.83 -2.72
N PHE A 108 -8.41 6.17 -2.39
CA PHE A 108 -9.73 6.74 -2.73
C PHE A 108 -10.08 7.96 -1.89
N SER A 109 -9.39 8.21 -0.78
CA SER A 109 -9.60 9.44 -0.02
C SER A 109 -8.91 10.64 -0.66
N ASN A 110 -8.04 10.41 -1.64
CA ASN A 110 -7.37 11.48 -2.37
C ASN A 110 -8.24 11.94 -3.54
N LYS A 111 -8.46 13.24 -3.65
CA LYS A 111 -9.30 13.82 -4.71
C LYS A 111 -8.86 13.37 -6.10
N LYS A 112 -7.57 13.17 -6.30
CA LYS A 112 -7.01 12.77 -7.58
C LYS A 112 -7.49 11.40 -8.04
N TYR A 113 -7.78 10.48 -7.08
CA TYR A 113 -8.10 9.09 -7.38
C TYR A 113 -9.53 8.68 -7.02
N LYS A 114 -10.31 9.57 -6.40
CA LYS A 114 -11.63 9.19 -5.89
C LYS A 114 -12.63 8.77 -6.95
N ASN A 115 -12.40 9.17 -8.20
CA ASN A 115 -13.32 8.85 -9.31
C ASN A 115 -12.86 7.69 -10.17
N LEU A 116 -11.87 6.92 -9.70
CA LEU A 116 -11.45 5.71 -10.43
C LEU A 116 -12.62 4.74 -10.54
N SER A 117 -12.82 4.19 -11.73
CA SER A 117 -13.80 3.12 -11.90
C SER A 117 -13.27 1.83 -11.30
N PHE A 118 -14.18 0.89 -11.04
CA PHE A 118 -13.83 -0.44 -10.59
C PHE A 118 -12.80 -1.09 -11.52
N HIS A 119 -13.05 -1.00 -12.83
CA HIS A 119 -12.16 -1.57 -13.84
C HIS A 119 -10.77 -0.92 -13.83
N GLN A 120 -10.71 0.42 -13.75
CA GLN A 120 -9.44 1.13 -13.69
C GLN A 120 -8.64 0.76 -12.45
N ALA A 121 -9.31 0.64 -11.31
CA ALA A 121 -8.63 0.29 -10.06
C ALA A 121 -7.96 -1.08 -10.18
N ILE A 122 -8.61 -2.05 -10.81
CA ILE A 122 -8.05 -3.39 -10.99
C ILE A 122 -6.95 -3.40 -12.06
N GLU A 123 -7.27 -2.90 -13.25
CA GLU A 123 -6.38 -3.04 -14.40
C GLU A 123 -5.18 -2.12 -14.35
N ASP A 124 -5.40 -0.87 -13.95
CA ASP A 124 -4.32 0.13 -13.97
C ASP A 124 -3.50 0.14 -12.68
N TYR A 125 -4.16 -0.02 -11.53
CA TYR A 125 -3.50 0.10 -10.23
C TYR A 125 -3.18 -1.23 -9.58
N GLY A 126 -3.76 -2.32 -10.07
CA GLY A 126 -3.50 -3.65 -9.52
C GLY A 126 -4.17 -3.91 -8.18
N MET A 127 -5.25 -3.21 -7.87
CA MET A 127 -5.97 -3.43 -6.64
C MET A 127 -6.66 -4.80 -6.65
N PRO A 128 -6.67 -5.54 -5.52
CA PRO A 128 -7.30 -6.87 -5.47
C PRO A 128 -8.81 -6.78 -5.70
N LYS A 129 -9.30 -7.52 -6.68
CA LYS A 129 -10.71 -7.47 -7.09
C LYS A 129 -11.66 -7.77 -5.94
N GLN A 130 -11.40 -8.82 -5.17
CA GLN A 130 -12.29 -9.23 -4.10
C GLN A 130 -12.44 -8.17 -3.01
N LEU A 131 -11.34 -7.52 -2.67
CA LEU A 131 -11.36 -6.47 -1.65
C LEU A 131 -11.97 -5.19 -2.19
N LEU A 132 -11.75 -4.93 -3.48
CA LEU A 132 -12.35 -3.77 -4.13
C LEU A 132 -13.87 -3.89 -4.21
N ILE A 133 -14.38 -5.11 -4.41
CA ILE A 133 -15.82 -5.37 -4.35
C ILE A 133 -16.39 -4.93 -3.00
N LYS A 134 -15.71 -5.27 -1.91
CA LYS A 134 -16.12 -4.85 -0.58
C LYS A 134 -16.16 -3.34 -0.45
N PHE A 135 -15.16 -2.67 -1.00
CA PHE A 135 -15.08 -1.22 -0.94
C PHE A 135 -16.24 -0.55 -1.68
N PHE A 136 -16.57 -1.04 -2.88
CA PHE A 136 -17.60 -0.40 -3.71
C PHE A 136 -19.03 -0.79 -3.34
N TYR A 137 -19.25 -2.01 -2.83
CA TYR A 137 -20.61 -2.55 -2.70
C TYR A 137 -21.02 -2.92 -1.27
N ASP A 138 -20.15 -2.74 -0.32
CA ASP A 138 -20.50 -2.85 1.09
C ASP A 138 -20.67 -1.46 1.71
#